data_04675c46529ba4ecc9bb5704be6c8701
#
_entry.id   04675c46529ba4ecc9bb5704be6c8701
#
_cell.length_a   1.000
_cell.length_b   1.000
_cell.length_c   1.000
_cell.angle_alpha   90.00
_cell.angle_beta   90.00
_cell.angle_gamma   90.00
#
_symmetry.space_group_name_H-M   'P 1'
#
loop_
_entity.id
_entity.type
_entity.pdbx_description
1 polymer ?
#
loop_
_entity_poly.entity_id
_entity_poly.type
_entity_poly.pdbx_seq_one_letter_code
_entity_poly.pdbx_strand_id
1 'polypeptide(L)'
;MRKSRDRVEQFPRPLSSIESKEGLRLDSGLGEMNRVLGGGIMKGSVALIAGEPGIGKSTLMLQLAAGIRSEGRVLYISGEESPVQIRLRADRLGVRDSRIEVFSETELSAMLRACGKLKPIVVILDSIQTVHSEDIGSVPGTVNQIKLCAQELIDWAKSHGAALFLVGHVTKEGYIAGPKVIEHMVDTVLYFDSGSAEIRILHCAKNRFGSVDEIGIFEMGEQGLRQVENPAAVFLSQRVGEQPPGVAVAPMYEGSRILLVEIQSLVVPAKGGISRVFSERIDSARVSRMAAVLEKHLKVRLSDQDIYVNVGGGIRISEVGVDLPLCLSLYSARINQPIPPLTAIVGEISLAAEVHPVGHLDRRIRAVQEMGFSRLISPPPKEQKLQVPEFCYPVSSLTEAARTGFQT
;
A
#
# COMPACT_ATOMS: atom_id res chain seq x y z
N MET A 1 -7.55 -46.06 0.85
CA MET A 1 -7.01 -46.27 -0.53
C MET A 1 -6.90 -44.94 -1.22
N ARG A 2 -5.69 -44.32 -1.27
CA ARG A 2 -5.42 -43.11 -2.03
C ARG A 2 -5.64 -43.39 -3.51
N LYS A 3 -6.70 -42.82 -4.12
CA LYS A 3 -6.84 -42.81 -5.58
C LYS A 3 -5.65 -42.05 -6.12
N SER A 4 -4.86 -42.66 -6.98
CA SER A 4 -3.76 -42.06 -7.74
C SER A 4 -4.32 -40.82 -8.47
N ARG A 5 -3.82 -39.64 -8.13
CA ARG A 5 -4.04 -38.43 -8.91
C ARG A 5 -3.40 -38.67 -10.28
N ASP A 6 -4.16 -38.51 -11.35
CA ASP A 6 -3.61 -38.41 -12.70
C ASP A 6 -2.69 -37.18 -12.77
N ARG A 7 -1.44 -37.37 -12.36
CA ARG A 7 -0.36 -36.42 -12.70
C ARG A 7 -0.16 -36.57 -14.19
N VAL A 8 -0.56 -35.56 -14.95
CA VAL A 8 -0.07 -35.39 -16.31
C VAL A 8 1.47 -35.36 -16.21
N GLU A 9 2.15 -36.39 -16.72
CA GLU A 9 3.61 -36.42 -16.77
C GLU A 9 4.08 -35.23 -17.59
N GLN A 10 4.59 -34.21 -16.91
CA GLN A 10 5.21 -33.06 -17.57
C GLN A 10 6.68 -33.39 -17.81
N PHE A 11 7.06 -33.57 -19.06
CA PHE A 11 8.47 -33.70 -19.45
C PHE A 11 9.16 -32.34 -19.54
N PRO A 12 10.46 -32.25 -19.24
CA PRO A 12 11.24 -31.04 -19.46
C PRO A 12 11.11 -30.54 -20.89
N ARG A 13 10.90 -29.23 -21.05
CA ARG A 13 10.83 -28.60 -22.39
C ARG A 13 11.86 -27.47 -22.46
N PRO A 14 12.49 -27.24 -23.62
CA PRO A 14 13.35 -26.09 -23.86
C PRO A 14 12.58 -24.80 -23.59
N LEU A 15 13.20 -23.80 -22.95
CA LEU A 15 12.58 -22.49 -22.66
C LEU A 15 12.02 -21.83 -23.94
N SER A 16 12.73 -21.96 -25.05
CA SER A 16 12.33 -21.45 -26.37
C SER A 16 11.07 -22.09 -26.96
N SER A 17 10.66 -23.27 -26.49
CA SER A 17 9.45 -23.97 -26.93
C SER A 17 8.21 -23.61 -26.07
N ILE A 18 8.39 -22.80 -25.03
CA ILE A 18 7.32 -22.35 -24.18
C ILE A 18 6.76 -21.06 -24.78
N GLU A 19 5.57 -21.16 -25.37
CA GLU A 19 4.89 -19.98 -25.92
C GLU A 19 4.47 -19.04 -24.78
N SER A 20 4.95 -17.80 -24.79
CA SER A 20 4.39 -16.71 -23.99
C SER A 20 3.12 -16.22 -24.69
N LYS A 21 1.96 -16.74 -24.29
CA LYS A 21 0.68 -16.34 -24.90
C LYS A 21 0.32 -14.92 -24.44
N GLU A 22 0.05 -14.03 -25.38
CA GLU A 22 -0.71 -12.81 -25.13
C GLU A 22 -2.06 -13.17 -24.48
N GLY A 23 -2.54 -12.38 -23.49
CA GLY A 23 -3.81 -12.66 -22.79
C GLY A 23 -3.69 -13.52 -21.51
N LEU A 24 -2.48 -13.65 -20.94
CA LEU A 24 -2.26 -14.30 -19.64
C LEU A 24 -2.83 -13.50 -18.46
N ARG A 25 -3.16 -12.22 -18.65
CA ARG A 25 -3.71 -11.35 -17.62
C ARG A 25 -5.19 -11.07 -17.84
N LEU A 26 -5.96 -11.09 -16.75
CA LEU A 26 -7.35 -10.66 -16.71
C LEU A 26 -7.40 -9.23 -16.14
N ASP A 27 -8.20 -8.36 -16.78
CA ASP A 27 -8.50 -7.04 -16.24
C ASP A 27 -9.46 -7.20 -15.05
N SER A 28 -9.06 -6.73 -13.87
CA SER A 28 -9.89 -6.77 -12.67
C SER A 28 -11.04 -5.75 -12.68
N GLY A 29 -11.09 -4.84 -13.66
CA GLY A 29 -12.01 -3.70 -13.68
C GLY A 29 -11.67 -2.60 -12.67
N LEU A 30 -10.66 -2.82 -11.82
CA LEU A 30 -10.17 -1.87 -10.82
C LEU A 30 -8.74 -1.46 -11.19
N GLY A 31 -8.54 -0.23 -11.70
CA GLY A 31 -7.23 0.25 -12.17
C GLY A 31 -6.15 0.22 -11.07
N GLU A 32 -6.50 0.58 -9.84
CA GLU A 32 -5.60 0.53 -8.70
C GLU A 32 -5.19 -0.92 -8.35
N MET A 33 -6.12 -1.87 -8.47
CA MET A 33 -5.81 -3.29 -8.29
C MET A 33 -4.93 -3.83 -9.43
N ASN A 34 -5.24 -3.48 -10.67
CA ASN A 34 -4.43 -3.86 -11.82
C ASN A 34 -2.98 -3.34 -11.69
N ARG A 35 -2.82 -2.11 -11.21
CA ARG A 35 -1.51 -1.50 -10.96
C ARG A 35 -0.68 -2.34 -9.99
N VAL A 36 -1.24 -2.62 -8.81
CA VAL A 36 -0.54 -3.38 -7.75
C VAL A 36 -0.22 -4.82 -8.19
N LEU A 37 -1.09 -5.40 -9.03
CA LEU A 37 -0.86 -6.72 -9.61
C LEU A 37 0.14 -6.71 -10.80
N GLY A 38 0.65 -5.54 -11.21
CA GLY A 38 1.58 -5.41 -12.32
C GLY A 38 0.92 -5.51 -13.70
N GLY A 39 -0.30 -4.96 -13.84
CA GLY A 39 -1.05 -4.86 -15.09
C GLY A 39 -2.25 -5.82 -15.19
N GLY A 40 -2.71 -6.40 -14.08
CA GLY A 40 -3.89 -7.28 -14.02
C GLY A 40 -3.63 -8.64 -13.40
N ILE A 41 -4.67 -9.44 -13.26
CA ILE A 41 -4.66 -10.75 -12.61
C ILE A 41 -4.00 -11.77 -13.52
N MET A 42 -2.86 -12.34 -13.13
CA MET A 42 -2.19 -13.40 -13.89
C MET A 42 -2.97 -14.71 -13.77
N LYS A 43 -3.29 -15.35 -14.89
CA LYS A 43 -3.93 -16.67 -14.90
C LYS A 43 -3.04 -17.72 -14.23
N GLY A 44 -3.62 -18.57 -13.40
CA GLY A 44 -2.88 -19.58 -12.63
C GLY A 44 -2.04 -19.03 -11.48
N SER A 45 -2.12 -17.72 -11.19
CA SER A 45 -1.43 -17.12 -10.04
C SER A 45 -2.22 -17.24 -8.76
N VAL A 46 -1.51 -17.15 -7.65
CA VAL A 46 -2.10 -17.12 -6.31
C VAL A 46 -1.68 -15.86 -5.59
N ALA A 47 -2.66 -15.09 -5.15
CA ALA A 47 -2.48 -13.86 -4.40
C ALA A 47 -3.05 -14.00 -2.97
N LEU A 48 -2.30 -13.57 -1.97
CA LEU A 48 -2.76 -13.38 -0.60
C LEU A 48 -3.11 -11.91 -0.39
N ILE A 49 -4.29 -11.62 0.13
CA ILE A 49 -4.70 -10.30 0.59
C ILE A 49 -4.86 -10.35 2.10
N ALA A 50 -3.96 -9.67 2.79
CA ALA A 50 -3.90 -9.62 4.25
C ALA A 50 -4.24 -8.21 4.76
N GLY A 51 -4.81 -8.12 5.95
CA GLY A 51 -5.13 -6.84 6.59
C GLY A 51 -6.01 -7.03 7.82
N GLU A 52 -6.19 -5.95 8.61
CA GLU A 52 -7.00 -5.99 9.82
C GLU A 52 -8.46 -6.41 9.54
N PRO A 53 -9.14 -7.05 10.51
CA PRO A 53 -10.58 -7.27 10.43
C PRO A 53 -11.32 -5.93 10.22
N GLY A 54 -12.36 -5.94 9.36
CA GLY A 54 -13.16 -4.73 9.08
C GLY A 54 -12.52 -3.71 8.13
N ILE A 55 -11.28 -3.88 7.67
CA ILE A 55 -10.61 -2.94 6.76
C ILE A 55 -11.28 -2.81 5.37
N GLY A 56 -12.04 -3.83 4.94
CA GLY A 56 -12.74 -3.85 3.66
C GLY A 56 -12.24 -4.92 2.66
N LYS A 57 -11.48 -5.93 3.10
CA LYS A 57 -10.97 -7.00 2.23
C LYS A 57 -12.08 -7.72 1.45
N SER A 58 -13.12 -8.17 2.14
CA SER A 58 -14.27 -8.85 1.53
C SER A 58 -15.02 -7.95 0.55
N THR A 59 -15.09 -6.63 0.84
CA THR A 59 -15.67 -5.63 -0.05
C THR A 59 -14.83 -5.51 -1.32
N LEU A 60 -13.50 -5.37 -1.19
CA LEU A 60 -12.58 -5.31 -2.32
C LEU A 60 -12.69 -6.57 -3.19
N MET A 61 -12.75 -7.74 -2.57
CA MET A 61 -12.83 -9.02 -3.29
C MET A 61 -14.16 -9.18 -4.04
N LEU A 62 -15.26 -8.74 -3.46
CA LEU A 62 -16.55 -8.80 -4.14
C LEU A 62 -16.64 -7.80 -5.31
N GLN A 63 -16.08 -6.59 -5.14
CA GLN A 63 -15.98 -5.62 -6.23
C GLN A 63 -15.00 -6.08 -7.32
N LEU A 64 -13.88 -6.72 -6.96
CA LEU A 64 -12.98 -7.36 -7.93
C LEU A 64 -13.71 -8.45 -8.71
N ALA A 65 -14.44 -9.35 -8.03
CA ALA A 65 -15.21 -10.40 -8.69
C ALA A 65 -16.17 -9.85 -9.75
N ALA A 66 -16.86 -8.76 -9.43
CA ALA A 66 -17.79 -8.09 -10.34
C ALA A 66 -17.10 -7.32 -11.47
N GLY A 67 -15.90 -6.79 -11.19
CA GLY A 67 -15.14 -5.97 -12.13
C GLY A 67 -14.42 -6.76 -13.22
N ILE A 68 -14.22 -8.08 -13.04
CA ILE A 68 -13.46 -8.91 -13.99
C ILE A 68 -14.08 -8.88 -15.38
N ARG A 69 -13.30 -8.35 -16.33
CA ARG A 69 -13.71 -8.23 -17.75
C ARG A 69 -13.31 -9.48 -18.53
N SER A 70 -14.03 -10.59 -18.29
CA SER A 70 -13.84 -11.87 -18.99
C SER A 70 -15.12 -12.69 -18.90
N GLU A 71 -15.36 -13.58 -19.85
CA GLU A 71 -16.58 -14.41 -19.92
C GLU A 71 -16.60 -15.60 -18.95
N GLY A 72 -15.54 -15.83 -18.17
CA GLY A 72 -15.49 -16.97 -17.25
C GLY A 72 -16.24 -16.75 -15.96
N ARG A 73 -16.56 -17.85 -15.25
CA ARG A 73 -17.18 -17.81 -13.93
C ARG A 73 -16.18 -17.45 -12.84
N VAL A 74 -16.65 -16.75 -11.81
CA VAL A 74 -15.92 -16.45 -10.59
C VAL A 74 -16.57 -17.24 -9.45
N LEU A 75 -15.78 -17.98 -8.70
CA LEU A 75 -16.24 -18.69 -7.51
C LEU A 75 -15.81 -17.93 -6.26
N TYR A 76 -16.79 -17.42 -5.51
CA TYR A 76 -16.59 -16.77 -4.22
C TYR A 76 -16.92 -17.76 -3.11
N ILE A 77 -15.91 -18.24 -2.40
CA ILE A 77 -16.05 -19.17 -1.28
C ILE A 77 -15.93 -18.38 0.02
N SER A 78 -16.91 -18.50 0.90
CA SER A 78 -16.87 -17.90 2.23
C SER A 78 -16.96 -18.96 3.31
N GLY A 79 -16.04 -18.90 4.26
CA GLY A 79 -16.10 -19.70 5.48
C GLY A 79 -16.64 -18.93 6.69
N GLU A 80 -16.94 -17.63 6.53
CA GLU A 80 -17.39 -16.77 7.63
C GLU A 80 -18.81 -16.27 7.45
N GLU A 81 -19.24 -16.04 6.22
CA GLU A 81 -20.54 -15.44 5.92
C GLU A 81 -21.45 -16.41 5.16
N SER A 82 -22.73 -16.35 5.48
CA SER A 82 -23.76 -17.08 4.74
C SER A 82 -24.00 -16.45 3.36
N PRO A 83 -24.55 -17.21 2.39
CA PRO A 83 -24.89 -16.66 1.06
C PRO A 83 -25.82 -15.46 1.12
N VAL A 84 -26.72 -15.40 2.11
CA VAL A 84 -27.64 -14.27 2.30
C VAL A 84 -26.88 -13.00 2.72
N GLN A 85 -25.92 -13.14 3.63
CA GLN A 85 -25.09 -11.98 4.05
C GLN A 85 -24.25 -11.44 2.91
N ILE A 86 -23.64 -12.34 2.11
CA ILE A 86 -22.88 -11.96 0.91
C ILE A 86 -23.80 -11.25 -0.09
N ARG A 87 -25.04 -11.76 -0.28
CA ARG A 87 -26.03 -11.15 -1.16
C ARG A 87 -26.39 -9.74 -0.72
N LEU A 88 -26.67 -9.52 0.57
CA LEU A 88 -26.97 -8.20 1.12
C LEU A 88 -25.81 -7.21 0.91
N ARG A 89 -24.56 -7.69 1.08
CA ARG A 89 -23.38 -6.89 0.76
C ARG A 89 -23.29 -6.57 -0.72
N ALA A 90 -23.51 -7.56 -1.59
CA ALA A 90 -23.52 -7.38 -3.04
C ALA A 90 -24.55 -6.34 -3.48
N ASP A 91 -25.76 -6.39 -2.93
CA ASP A 91 -26.83 -5.43 -3.24
C ASP A 91 -26.46 -4.00 -2.83
N ARG A 92 -25.83 -3.82 -1.65
CA ARG A 92 -25.30 -2.52 -1.19
C ARG A 92 -24.22 -1.96 -2.12
N LEU A 93 -23.37 -2.84 -2.66
CA LEU A 93 -22.29 -2.49 -3.59
C LEU A 93 -22.76 -2.35 -5.04
N GLY A 94 -24.04 -2.58 -5.32
CA GLY A 94 -24.59 -2.59 -6.69
C GLY A 94 -24.12 -3.77 -7.54
N VAL A 95 -23.55 -4.81 -6.92
CA VAL A 95 -23.05 -6.01 -7.61
C VAL A 95 -24.21 -6.96 -7.93
N ARG A 96 -24.50 -7.12 -9.23
CA ARG A 96 -25.55 -8.02 -9.75
C ARG A 96 -25.01 -8.82 -10.93
N ASP A 97 -23.94 -9.58 -10.73
CA ASP A 97 -23.32 -10.37 -11.79
C ASP A 97 -23.65 -11.87 -11.63
N SER A 98 -24.34 -12.42 -12.62
CA SER A 98 -24.70 -13.85 -12.65
C SER A 98 -23.50 -14.79 -12.86
N ARG A 99 -22.33 -14.27 -13.18
CA ARG A 99 -21.09 -15.05 -13.32
C ARG A 99 -20.43 -15.34 -11.98
N ILE A 100 -20.88 -14.66 -10.90
CA ILE A 100 -20.36 -14.88 -9.54
C ILE A 100 -21.18 -15.98 -8.87
N GLU A 101 -20.56 -17.11 -8.64
CA GLU A 101 -21.12 -18.23 -7.89
C GLU A 101 -20.65 -18.14 -6.44
N VAL A 102 -21.58 -18.13 -5.49
CA VAL A 102 -21.28 -18.04 -4.06
C VAL A 102 -21.40 -19.41 -3.43
N PHE A 103 -20.40 -19.80 -2.64
CA PHE A 103 -20.35 -21.06 -1.93
C PHE A 103 -19.93 -20.86 -0.48
N SER A 104 -20.84 -21.14 0.46
CA SER A 104 -20.54 -21.11 1.90
C SER A 104 -20.08 -22.48 2.33
N GLU A 105 -18.76 -22.64 2.55
CA GLU A 105 -18.14 -23.91 2.85
C GLU A 105 -16.79 -23.71 3.55
N THR A 106 -16.41 -24.64 4.42
CA THR A 106 -15.13 -24.65 5.14
C THR A 106 -14.33 -25.93 4.91
N GLU A 107 -14.94 -26.97 4.36
CA GLU A 107 -14.28 -28.25 4.11
C GLU A 107 -13.58 -28.23 2.72
N LEU A 108 -12.27 -28.46 2.74
CA LEU A 108 -11.39 -28.39 1.57
C LEU A 108 -11.82 -29.27 0.39
N SER A 109 -12.21 -30.52 0.67
CA SER A 109 -12.54 -31.47 -0.41
C SER A 109 -13.86 -31.12 -1.10
N ALA A 110 -14.81 -30.48 -0.39
CA ALA A 110 -16.03 -29.93 -0.98
C ALA A 110 -15.69 -28.71 -1.89
N MET A 111 -14.78 -27.83 -1.43
CA MET A 111 -14.30 -26.71 -2.25
C MET A 111 -13.64 -27.18 -3.54
N LEU A 112 -12.73 -28.16 -3.47
CA LEU A 112 -12.03 -28.70 -4.63
C LEU A 112 -12.99 -29.40 -5.61
N ARG A 113 -14.04 -30.11 -5.10
CA ARG A 113 -15.11 -30.68 -5.94
C ARG A 113 -15.89 -29.59 -6.67
N ALA A 114 -16.27 -28.52 -5.97
CA ALA A 114 -16.97 -27.37 -6.57
C ALA A 114 -16.11 -26.69 -7.66
N CYS A 115 -14.84 -26.45 -7.38
CA CYS A 115 -13.89 -25.92 -8.34
C CYS A 115 -13.74 -26.81 -9.60
N GLY A 116 -13.62 -28.11 -9.41
CA GLY A 116 -13.52 -29.08 -10.52
C GLY A 116 -14.76 -29.12 -11.40
N LYS A 117 -15.96 -28.99 -10.79
CA LYS A 117 -17.25 -28.98 -11.52
C LYS A 117 -17.49 -27.66 -12.24
N LEU A 118 -17.23 -26.52 -11.58
CA LEU A 118 -17.52 -25.19 -12.10
C LEU A 118 -16.47 -24.70 -13.09
N LYS A 119 -15.21 -25.11 -12.93
CA LYS A 119 -14.03 -24.67 -13.69
C LYS A 119 -13.93 -23.13 -13.75
N PRO A 120 -13.92 -22.43 -12.61
CA PRO A 120 -13.88 -20.99 -12.58
C PRO A 120 -12.54 -20.46 -13.09
N ILE A 121 -12.56 -19.25 -13.69
CA ILE A 121 -11.33 -18.54 -14.10
C ILE A 121 -10.66 -17.85 -12.90
N VAL A 122 -11.45 -17.49 -11.88
CA VAL A 122 -10.98 -16.89 -10.62
C VAL A 122 -11.71 -17.55 -9.46
N VAL A 123 -10.97 -17.89 -8.42
CA VAL A 123 -11.47 -18.35 -7.13
C VAL A 123 -11.07 -17.32 -6.06
N ILE A 124 -12.03 -16.90 -5.25
CA ILE A 124 -11.81 -16.06 -4.07
C ILE A 124 -12.20 -16.88 -2.85
N LEU A 125 -11.31 -16.99 -1.89
CA LEU A 125 -11.53 -17.67 -0.61
C LEU A 125 -11.45 -16.68 0.55
N ASP A 126 -12.57 -16.47 1.23
CA ASP A 126 -12.72 -15.51 2.33
C ASP A 126 -13.28 -16.21 3.58
N SER A 127 -12.44 -16.62 4.52
CA SER A 127 -11.00 -16.49 4.65
C SER A 127 -10.30 -17.85 4.71
N ILE A 128 -8.98 -17.86 4.48
CA ILE A 128 -8.17 -19.09 4.54
C ILE A 128 -8.11 -19.67 5.96
N GLN A 129 -8.32 -18.85 6.99
CA GLN A 129 -8.30 -19.30 8.39
C GLN A 129 -9.44 -20.25 8.76
N THR A 130 -10.55 -20.22 8.04
CA THR A 130 -11.72 -21.06 8.31
C THR A 130 -11.65 -22.42 7.65
N VAL A 131 -10.72 -22.62 6.71
CA VAL A 131 -10.62 -23.86 5.93
C VAL A 131 -10.01 -24.97 6.74
N HIS A 132 -10.61 -26.14 6.64
CA HIS A 132 -10.11 -27.36 7.25
C HIS A 132 -10.23 -28.57 6.30
N SER A 133 -9.50 -29.63 6.62
CA SER A 133 -9.59 -30.92 5.96
C SER A 133 -9.65 -32.01 7.02
N GLU A 134 -10.60 -32.93 6.89
CA GLU A 134 -10.73 -34.08 7.77
C GLU A 134 -9.57 -35.08 7.60
N ASP A 135 -8.91 -35.10 6.44
CA ASP A 135 -7.75 -35.94 6.16
C ASP A 135 -6.49 -35.53 6.95
N ILE A 136 -6.53 -34.36 7.55
CA ILE A 136 -5.43 -33.79 8.32
C ILE A 136 -5.81 -33.82 9.79
N GLY A 137 -5.30 -34.77 10.54
CA GLY A 137 -5.66 -35.03 11.94
C GLY A 137 -5.31 -33.88 12.95
N SER A 138 -5.31 -32.62 12.50
CA SER A 138 -5.07 -31.44 13.34
C SER A 138 -6.34 -30.57 13.46
N VAL A 139 -6.44 -29.84 14.56
CA VAL A 139 -7.59 -28.98 14.85
C VAL A 139 -7.74 -27.87 13.77
N PRO A 140 -8.97 -27.58 13.29
CA PRO A 140 -9.23 -26.45 12.39
C PRO A 140 -8.63 -25.14 12.90
N GLY A 141 -8.11 -24.30 11.98
CA GLY A 141 -7.47 -23.01 12.32
C GLY A 141 -6.01 -23.11 12.78
N THR A 142 -5.45 -24.32 12.94
CA THR A 142 -4.01 -24.46 13.24
C THR A 142 -3.15 -24.14 12.01
N VAL A 143 -1.91 -23.71 12.25
CA VAL A 143 -0.94 -23.37 11.18
C VAL A 143 -0.77 -24.52 10.18
N ASN A 144 -0.74 -25.76 10.66
CA ASN A 144 -0.59 -26.94 9.82
C ASN A 144 -1.81 -27.18 8.92
N GLN A 145 -3.03 -27.00 9.43
CA GLN A 145 -4.27 -27.08 8.64
C GLN A 145 -4.24 -26.01 7.54
N ILE A 146 -4.00 -24.76 7.91
CA ILE A 146 -3.97 -23.62 6.98
C ILE A 146 -2.92 -23.85 5.88
N LYS A 147 -1.72 -24.30 6.24
CA LYS A 147 -0.63 -24.57 5.29
C LYS A 147 -1.00 -25.66 4.28
N LEU A 148 -1.52 -26.78 4.76
CA LEU A 148 -1.85 -27.91 3.90
C LEU A 148 -3.07 -27.60 3.02
N CYS A 149 -4.11 -26.97 3.55
CA CYS A 149 -5.27 -26.53 2.78
C CYS A 149 -4.88 -25.50 1.71
N ALA A 150 -4.04 -24.54 2.06
CA ALA A 150 -3.51 -23.57 1.09
C ALA A 150 -2.70 -24.25 -0.02
N GLN A 151 -1.84 -25.24 0.33
CA GLN A 151 -1.04 -25.95 -0.68
C GLN A 151 -1.93 -26.69 -1.70
N GLU A 152 -2.95 -27.40 -1.24
CA GLU A 152 -3.87 -28.12 -2.12
C GLU A 152 -4.65 -27.18 -3.06
N LEU A 153 -5.11 -26.03 -2.55
CA LEU A 153 -5.77 -25.01 -3.37
C LEU A 153 -4.83 -24.37 -4.37
N ILE A 154 -3.58 -24.08 -3.98
CA ILE A 154 -2.52 -23.54 -4.86
C ILE A 154 -2.21 -24.52 -5.99
N ASP A 155 -2.04 -25.80 -5.66
CA ASP A 155 -1.74 -26.84 -6.65
C ASP A 155 -2.91 -27.00 -7.63
N TRP A 156 -4.14 -26.93 -7.13
CA TRP A 156 -5.33 -26.97 -7.98
C TRP A 156 -5.38 -25.75 -8.91
N ALA A 157 -5.20 -24.54 -8.39
CA ALA A 157 -5.26 -23.31 -9.18
C ALA A 157 -4.21 -23.30 -10.29
N LYS A 158 -2.95 -23.66 -9.97
CA LYS A 158 -1.86 -23.74 -10.94
C LYS A 158 -2.08 -24.78 -12.02
N SER A 159 -2.61 -25.95 -11.65
CA SER A 159 -2.86 -27.04 -12.61
C SER A 159 -4.01 -26.74 -13.56
N HIS A 160 -4.98 -25.90 -13.16
CA HIS A 160 -6.16 -25.56 -13.96
C HIS A 160 -6.08 -24.16 -14.59
N GLY A 161 -5.02 -23.40 -14.34
CA GLY A 161 -4.86 -22.05 -14.87
C GLY A 161 -5.84 -21.02 -14.29
N ALA A 162 -6.48 -21.33 -13.16
CA ALA A 162 -7.36 -20.42 -12.45
C ALA A 162 -6.56 -19.49 -11.55
N ALA A 163 -6.92 -18.20 -11.48
CA ALA A 163 -6.35 -17.31 -10.49
C ALA A 163 -7.01 -17.56 -9.12
N LEU A 164 -6.22 -17.53 -8.05
CA LEU A 164 -6.71 -17.76 -6.69
C LEU A 164 -6.38 -16.56 -5.80
N PHE A 165 -7.38 -15.99 -5.16
CA PHE A 165 -7.23 -14.98 -4.11
C PHE A 165 -7.54 -15.61 -2.76
N LEU A 166 -6.56 -15.57 -1.85
CA LEU A 166 -6.71 -15.99 -0.46
C LEU A 166 -6.83 -14.74 0.41
N VAL A 167 -7.94 -14.60 1.13
CA VAL A 167 -8.10 -13.54 2.12
C VAL A 167 -7.59 -14.01 3.47
N GLY A 168 -6.78 -13.18 4.13
CA GLY A 168 -6.23 -13.45 5.45
C GLY A 168 -6.40 -12.27 6.41
N HIS A 169 -6.53 -12.57 7.71
CA HIS A 169 -6.58 -11.56 8.77
C HIS A 169 -5.22 -11.43 9.44
N VAL A 170 -4.77 -10.19 9.70
CA VAL A 170 -3.59 -9.87 10.53
C VAL A 170 -4.05 -9.20 11.82
N THR A 171 -3.42 -9.53 12.96
CA THR A 171 -3.67 -8.83 14.22
C THR A 171 -2.89 -7.51 14.26
N LYS A 172 -3.31 -6.57 15.14
CA LYS A 172 -2.65 -5.28 15.36
C LYS A 172 -1.17 -5.39 15.74
N GLU A 173 -0.75 -6.52 16.29
CA GLU A 173 0.64 -6.79 16.68
C GLU A 173 1.49 -7.39 15.54
N GLY A 174 0.92 -7.53 14.33
CA GLY A 174 1.63 -8.11 13.19
C GLY A 174 1.94 -9.62 13.31
N TYR A 175 1.43 -10.26 14.36
CA TYR A 175 1.62 -11.67 14.65
C TYR A 175 0.33 -12.46 14.41
N ILE A 176 0.18 -13.01 13.21
CA ILE A 176 -0.72 -14.17 13.03
C ILE A 176 0.07 -15.29 12.41
N ALA A 177 -0.03 -16.45 13.07
CA ALA A 177 0.66 -17.65 12.66
C ALA A 177 0.23 -18.18 11.26
N GLY A 178 -0.96 -17.83 10.77
CA GLY A 178 -1.50 -18.30 9.50
C GLY A 178 -0.97 -17.56 8.24
N PRO A 179 -1.19 -16.25 8.07
CA PRO A 179 -0.82 -15.53 6.83
C PRO A 179 0.67 -15.55 6.52
N LYS A 180 1.56 -15.36 7.51
CA LYS A 180 3.03 -15.39 7.30
C LYS A 180 3.53 -16.70 6.72
N VAL A 181 2.93 -17.82 7.09
CA VAL A 181 3.31 -19.14 6.54
C VAL A 181 2.91 -19.26 5.08
N ILE A 182 1.79 -18.64 4.68
CA ILE A 182 1.28 -18.68 3.30
C ILE A 182 2.05 -17.72 2.39
N GLU A 183 2.59 -16.61 2.91
CA GLU A 183 3.35 -15.61 2.11
C GLU A 183 4.44 -16.23 1.23
N HIS A 184 5.14 -17.25 1.75
CA HIS A 184 6.18 -17.93 0.98
C HIS A 184 5.62 -18.86 -0.12
N MET A 185 4.37 -19.31 0.02
CA MET A 185 3.73 -20.27 -0.87
C MET A 185 3.03 -19.61 -2.06
N VAL A 186 2.60 -18.35 -1.91
CA VAL A 186 1.87 -17.59 -2.93
C VAL A 186 2.80 -16.81 -3.85
N ASP A 187 2.29 -16.37 -4.98
CA ASP A 187 3.04 -15.62 -5.99
C ASP A 187 3.01 -14.10 -5.70
N THR A 188 1.91 -13.60 -5.14
CA THR A 188 1.71 -12.20 -4.80
C THR A 188 1.20 -12.08 -3.36
N VAL A 189 1.72 -11.12 -2.60
CA VAL A 189 1.27 -10.77 -1.24
C VAL A 189 0.91 -9.30 -1.22
N LEU A 190 -0.33 -9.02 -0.87
CA LEU A 190 -0.90 -7.68 -0.77
C LEU A 190 -1.34 -7.44 0.67
N TYR A 191 -0.91 -6.32 1.25
CA TYR A 191 -1.40 -5.82 2.52
C TYR A 191 -2.38 -4.69 2.29
N PHE A 192 -3.55 -4.79 2.92
CA PHE A 192 -4.60 -3.79 2.84
C PHE A 192 -4.71 -3.08 4.17
N ASP A 193 -4.29 -1.80 4.18
CA ASP A 193 -4.11 -0.99 5.37
C ASP A 193 -5.01 0.26 5.34
N SER A 194 -5.25 0.84 6.53
CA SER A 194 -5.93 2.10 6.68
C SER A 194 -4.91 3.25 6.61
N GLY A 195 -5.08 4.17 5.69
CA GLY A 195 -4.40 5.45 5.69
C GLY A 195 -5.05 6.39 6.69
N SER A 196 -6.20 6.95 6.33
CA SER A 196 -7.09 7.76 7.20
C SER A 196 -8.42 7.03 7.40
N ALA A 197 -9.41 7.72 8.01
CA ALA A 197 -10.74 7.13 8.22
C ALA A 197 -11.37 6.57 6.93
N GLU A 198 -11.19 7.26 5.81
CA GLU A 198 -11.80 6.91 4.53
C GLU A 198 -10.80 6.28 3.55
N ILE A 199 -9.51 6.59 3.63
CA ILE A 199 -8.50 6.09 2.70
C ILE A 199 -8.04 4.68 3.09
N ARG A 200 -7.94 3.83 2.07
CA ARG A 200 -7.41 2.47 2.14
C ARG A 200 -6.25 2.35 1.15
N ILE A 201 -5.17 1.77 1.62
CA ILE A 201 -3.93 1.62 0.84
C ILE A 201 -3.63 0.14 0.69
N LEU A 202 -3.46 -0.30 -0.54
CA LEU A 202 -3.08 -1.65 -0.89
C LEU A 202 -1.59 -1.66 -1.24
N HIS A 203 -0.77 -2.26 -0.39
CA HIS A 203 0.68 -2.38 -0.58
C HIS A 203 1.04 -3.76 -1.14
N CYS A 204 1.96 -3.78 -2.09
CA CYS A 204 2.52 -5.02 -2.58
C CYS A 204 3.81 -5.37 -1.82
N ALA A 205 3.79 -6.47 -1.04
CA ALA A 205 4.97 -6.95 -0.32
C ALA A 205 5.75 -8.01 -1.11
N LYS A 206 5.09 -8.69 -2.04
CA LYS A 206 5.69 -9.71 -2.91
C LYS A 206 4.92 -9.77 -4.22
N ASN A 207 5.62 -9.76 -5.35
CA ASN A 207 5.01 -9.97 -6.65
C ASN A 207 6.00 -10.65 -7.61
N ARG A 208 5.70 -11.87 -8.04
CA ARG A 208 6.53 -12.59 -9.01
C ARG A 208 6.30 -12.14 -10.46
N PHE A 209 5.24 -11.35 -10.69
CA PHE A 209 4.79 -10.97 -12.02
C PHE A 209 4.85 -9.46 -12.28
N GLY A 210 5.35 -8.67 -11.31
CA GLY A 210 5.44 -7.22 -11.41
C GLY A 210 6.31 -6.60 -10.31
N SER A 211 6.33 -5.28 -10.23
CA SER A 211 7.03 -4.55 -9.17
C SER A 211 6.38 -4.80 -7.81
N VAL A 212 7.18 -4.77 -6.75
CA VAL A 212 6.73 -4.80 -5.35
C VAL A 212 6.53 -3.40 -4.77
N ASP A 213 6.97 -2.36 -5.48
CA ASP A 213 6.91 -0.99 -4.98
C ASP A 213 5.56 -0.30 -5.26
N GLU A 214 4.66 -0.96 -6.03
CA GLU A 214 3.38 -0.36 -6.40
C GLU A 214 2.38 -0.34 -5.25
N ILE A 215 1.65 0.78 -5.15
CA ILE A 215 0.53 0.93 -4.23
C ILE A 215 -0.78 1.18 -4.97
N GLY A 216 -1.88 0.70 -4.39
CA GLY A 216 -3.24 1.01 -4.80
C GLY A 216 -3.92 1.87 -3.74
N ILE A 217 -4.59 2.95 -4.15
CA ILE A 217 -5.25 3.89 -3.25
C ILE A 217 -6.75 3.88 -3.52
N PHE A 218 -7.51 3.59 -2.47
CA PHE A 218 -8.96 3.52 -2.51
C PHE A 218 -9.57 4.43 -1.45
N GLU A 219 -10.75 4.90 -1.71
CA GLU A 219 -11.60 5.61 -0.75
C GLU A 219 -12.78 4.71 -0.37
N MET A 220 -13.03 4.55 0.94
CA MET A 220 -14.16 3.78 1.45
C MET A 220 -15.39 4.70 1.56
N GLY A 221 -16.40 4.44 0.77
CA GLY A 221 -17.68 5.12 0.81
C GLY A 221 -18.84 4.19 1.15
N GLU A 222 -20.07 4.72 1.15
CA GLU A 222 -21.30 3.95 1.40
C GLU A 222 -21.50 2.81 0.40
N GLN A 223 -21.12 3.03 -0.85
CA GLN A 223 -21.20 2.06 -1.95
C GLN A 223 -19.95 1.19 -2.11
N GLY A 224 -19.10 1.12 -1.09
CA GLY A 224 -17.88 0.35 -1.10
C GLY A 224 -16.63 1.17 -1.43
N LEU A 225 -15.63 0.50 -1.98
CA LEU A 225 -14.34 1.09 -2.34
C LEU A 225 -14.41 1.76 -3.71
N ARG A 226 -13.96 3.00 -3.76
CA ARG A 226 -13.79 3.76 -5.01
C ARG A 226 -12.30 4.03 -5.25
N GLN A 227 -11.91 4.09 -6.50
CA GLN A 227 -10.58 4.54 -6.88
C GLN A 227 -10.47 6.04 -6.68
N VAL A 228 -9.37 6.50 -6.12
CA VAL A 228 -9.12 7.92 -5.93
C VAL A 228 -8.82 8.58 -7.28
N GLU A 229 -9.55 9.63 -7.64
CA GLU A 229 -9.37 10.33 -8.93
C GLU A 229 -8.01 11.05 -8.99
N ASN A 230 -7.61 11.70 -7.88
CA ASN A 230 -6.33 12.39 -7.77
C ASN A 230 -5.49 11.85 -6.61
N PRO A 231 -4.76 10.74 -6.82
CA PRO A 231 -3.91 10.15 -5.78
C PRO A 231 -2.81 11.08 -5.27
N ALA A 232 -2.35 12.02 -6.10
CA ALA A 232 -1.29 12.94 -5.72
C ALA A 232 -1.70 13.87 -4.57
N ALA A 233 -2.99 14.25 -4.50
CA ALA A 233 -3.50 15.21 -3.53
C ALA A 233 -4.20 14.58 -2.31
N VAL A 234 -4.41 13.28 -2.30
CA VAL A 234 -5.25 12.61 -1.28
C VAL A 234 -4.74 12.75 0.15
N PHE A 235 -3.44 13.02 0.29
CA PHE A 235 -2.77 13.19 1.58
C PHE A 235 -2.52 14.65 1.97
N LEU A 236 -3.13 15.59 1.22
CA LEU A 236 -3.11 17.03 1.53
C LEU A 236 -4.39 17.41 2.28
N SER A 237 -4.24 18.20 3.33
CA SER A 237 -5.39 18.78 4.01
C SER A 237 -6.01 19.89 3.15
N GLN A 238 -7.32 19.82 2.93
CA GLN A 238 -8.06 20.94 2.34
C GLN A 238 -8.18 22.05 3.38
N ARG A 239 -7.46 23.16 3.18
CA ARG A 239 -7.47 24.30 4.08
C ARG A 239 -8.11 25.52 3.44
N VAL A 240 -8.91 26.21 4.25
CA VAL A 240 -9.39 27.55 3.94
C VAL A 240 -8.61 28.50 4.85
N GLY A 241 -7.79 29.40 4.27
CA GLY A 241 -7.00 30.38 5.01
C GLY A 241 -5.50 30.13 5.00
N GLU A 242 -4.78 30.75 5.95
CA GLU A 242 -3.32 30.68 6.03
C GLU A 242 -2.82 29.31 6.51
N GLN A 243 -1.65 28.92 6.00
CA GLN A 243 -1.00 27.70 6.46
C GLN A 243 -0.47 27.90 7.89
N PRO A 244 -0.78 26.96 8.83
CA PRO A 244 -0.27 27.09 10.19
C PRO A 244 1.24 26.77 10.24
N PRO A 245 1.96 27.29 11.25
CA PRO A 245 3.32 26.86 11.54
C PRO A 245 3.40 25.34 11.77
N GLY A 246 4.54 24.76 11.43
CA GLY A 246 4.78 23.32 11.60
C GLY A 246 4.28 22.43 10.47
N VAL A 247 3.82 23.00 9.37
CA VAL A 247 3.33 22.23 8.22
C VAL A 247 4.25 22.36 7.02
N ALA A 248 4.65 21.23 6.43
CA ALA A 248 5.42 21.14 5.20
C ALA A 248 4.80 20.12 4.24
N VAL A 249 4.86 20.37 2.94
CA VAL A 249 4.40 19.45 1.91
C VAL A 249 5.59 18.82 1.21
N ALA A 250 5.60 17.48 1.15
CA ALA A 250 6.66 16.69 0.54
C ALA A 250 6.13 15.95 -0.72
N PRO A 251 6.75 16.12 -1.90
CA PRO A 251 6.49 15.25 -3.05
C PRO A 251 7.24 13.92 -2.85
N MET A 252 6.60 12.96 -2.18
CA MET A 252 7.12 11.65 -1.86
C MET A 252 7.01 10.71 -3.06
N TYR A 253 8.05 9.93 -3.34
CA TYR A 253 8.02 8.87 -4.34
C TYR A 253 7.60 7.56 -3.70
N GLU A 254 6.50 7.00 -4.18
CA GLU A 254 5.98 5.73 -3.69
C GLU A 254 5.53 4.87 -4.88
N GLY A 255 6.15 3.71 -5.03
CA GLY A 255 5.93 2.86 -6.20
C GLY A 255 6.38 3.52 -7.50
N SER A 256 5.44 3.75 -8.39
CA SER A 256 5.67 4.48 -9.63
C SER A 256 5.10 5.91 -9.61
N ARG A 257 4.62 6.38 -8.45
CA ARG A 257 3.89 7.65 -8.30
C ARG A 257 4.63 8.65 -7.43
N ILE A 258 4.30 9.92 -7.64
CA ILE A 258 4.59 10.98 -6.69
C ILE A 258 3.30 11.30 -5.94
N LEU A 259 3.37 11.24 -4.62
CA LEU A 259 2.31 11.62 -3.70
C LEU A 259 2.72 12.89 -2.97
N LEU A 260 1.85 13.89 -2.92
CA LEU A 260 2.09 15.07 -2.10
C LEU A 260 1.59 14.77 -0.69
N VAL A 261 2.51 14.66 0.25
CA VAL A 261 2.23 14.27 1.63
C VAL A 261 2.48 15.46 2.55
N GLU A 262 1.52 15.71 3.41
CA GLU A 262 1.64 16.77 4.41
C GLU A 262 2.29 16.22 5.69
N ILE A 263 3.37 16.86 6.13
CA ILE A 263 4.05 16.60 7.40
C ILE A 263 3.67 17.71 8.35
N GLN A 264 3.13 17.33 9.51
CA GLN A 264 2.69 18.24 10.56
C GLN A 264 3.55 18.02 11.80
N SER A 265 4.21 19.06 12.26
CA SER A 265 5.05 19.04 13.46
C SER A 265 4.51 19.99 14.51
N LEU A 266 4.49 19.55 15.75
CA LEU A 266 4.21 20.37 16.92
C LEU A 266 5.38 20.27 17.89
N VAL A 267 5.87 21.40 18.36
CA VAL A 267 6.98 21.49 19.30
C VAL A 267 6.52 22.31 20.52
N VAL A 268 6.54 21.67 21.70
CA VAL A 268 6.08 22.28 22.96
C VAL A 268 7.10 22.03 24.06
N PRO A 269 7.19 22.91 25.09
CA PRO A 269 8.10 22.71 26.20
C PRO A 269 7.92 21.36 26.89
N ALA A 270 9.00 20.60 27.10
CA ALA A 270 8.96 19.29 27.72
C ALA A 270 8.64 19.38 29.22
N LYS A 271 7.65 18.60 29.66
CA LYS A 271 7.36 18.46 31.10
C LYS A 271 8.48 17.65 31.75
N GLY A 272 9.28 18.30 32.61
CA GLY A 272 10.40 17.65 33.30
C GLY A 272 11.76 17.78 32.63
N GLY A 273 11.88 18.58 31.54
CA GLY A 273 13.16 18.93 30.91
C GLY A 273 13.79 17.87 30.03
N ILE A 274 13.14 16.74 29.83
CA ILE A 274 13.60 15.66 28.92
C ILE A 274 12.68 15.60 27.71
N SER A 275 13.25 15.86 26.53
CA SER A 275 12.55 15.79 25.26
C SER A 275 12.03 14.38 24.96
N ARG A 276 10.79 14.29 24.49
CA ARG A 276 10.18 13.05 23.99
C ARG A 276 9.70 13.27 22.56
N VAL A 277 9.82 12.22 21.75
CA VAL A 277 9.39 12.23 20.36
C VAL A 277 8.21 11.27 20.21
N PHE A 278 7.10 11.79 19.69
CA PHE A 278 5.89 11.06 19.38
C PHE A 278 5.67 11.11 17.86
N SER A 279 5.89 10.00 17.20
CA SER A 279 5.71 9.87 15.75
C SER A 279 5.32 8.44 15.41
N GLU A 280 4.19 8.25 14.72
CA GLU A 280 3.68 6.92 14.37
C GLU A 280 4.00 6.52 12.92
N ARG A 281 4.09 7.50 12.03
CA ARG A 281 4.21 7.29 10.58
C ARG A 281 5.60 7.55 10.02
N ILE A 282 6.42 8.26 10.76
CA ILE A 282 7.86 8.42 10.53
C ILE A 282 8.57 7.81 11.74
N ASP A 283 9.65 7.06 11.50
CA ASP A 283 10.45 6.47 12.58
C ASP A 283 10.91 7.53 13.58
N SER A 284 10.60 7.35 14.88
CA SER A 284 10.89 8.33 15.92
C SER A 284 12.39 8.59 16.12
N ALA A 285 13.24 7.58 15.86
CA ALA A 285 14.70 7.78 15.87
C ALA A 285 15.16 8.65 14.70
N ARG A 286 14.47 8.60 13.55
CA ARG A 286 14.70 9.50 12.43
C ARG A 286 14.31 10.93 12.78
N VAL A 287 13.15 11.15 13.39
CA VAL A 287 12.73 12.47 13.88
C VAL A 287 13.75 13.04 14.88
N SER A 288 14.22 12.21 15.83
CA SER A 288 15.23 12.61 16.82
C SER A 288 16.55 13.01 16.15
N ARG A 289 17.00 12.28 15.12
CA ARG A 289 18.20 12.67 14.34
C ARG A 289 18.03 14.02 13.66
N MET A 290 16.89 14.28 13.03
CA MET A 290 16.63 15.55 12.35
C MET A 290 16.54 16.70 13.35
N ALA A 291 15.96 16.49 14.52
CA ALA A 291 15.94 17.47 15.61
C ALA A 291 17.37 17.82 16.08
N ALA A 292 18.25 16.82 16.23
CA ALA A 292 19.65 17.03 16.61
C ALA A 292 20.44 17.81 15.54
N VAL A 293 20.20 17.53 14.24
CA VAL A 293 20.79 18.28 13.12
C VAL A 293 20.36 19.74 13.15
N LEU A 294 19.05 20.01 13.35
CA LEU A 294 18.51 21.36 13.49
C LEU A 294 19.15 22.13 14.66
N GLU A 295 19.26 21.50 15.81
CA GLU A 295 19.83 22.10 17.02
C GLU A 295 21.31 22.44 16.79
N LYS A 296 22.08 21.54 16.20
CA LYS A 296 23.51 21.72 15.92
C LYS A 296 23.77 22.83 14.90
N HIS A 297 23.06 22.84 13.78
CA HIS A 297 23.41 23.65 12.61
C HIS A 297 22.60 24.95 12.49
N LEU A 298 21.32 24.96 12.91
CA LEU A 298 20.48 26.18 12.92
C LEU A 298 20.40 26.85 14.28
N LYS A 299 21.03 26.28 15.32
CA LYS A 299 21.01 26.81 16.70
C LYS A 299 19.60 26.91 17.30
N VAL A 300 18.70 26.06 16.85
CA VAL A 300 17.32 26.00 17.33
C VAL A 300 17.20 24.95 18.39
N ARG A 301 16.99 25.35 19.64
CA ARG A 301 16.94 24.43 20.78
C ARG A 301 15.68 23.57 20.75
N LEU A 302 15.86 22.25 20.66
CA LEU A 302 14.84 21.22 20.65
C LEU A 302 15.00 20.17 21.77
N SER A 303 16.17 20.14 22.41
CA SER A 303 16.50 19.18 23.48
C SER A 303 15.66 19.31 24.75
N ASP A 304 14.98 20.45 24.94
CA ASP A 304 14.04 20.70 26.03
C ASP A 304 12.56 20.79 25.57
N GLN A 305 12.27 20.23 24.39
CA GLN A 305 10.95 20.26 23.79
C GLN A 305 10.39 18.84 23.57
N ASP A 306 9.11 18.62 23.85
CA ASP A 306 8.38 17.46 23.34
C ASP A 306 8.01 17.69 21.86
N ILE A 307 8.28 16.71 21.02
CA ILE A 307 8.11 16.77 19.57
C ILE A 307 7.01 15.79 19.18
N TYR A 308 5.99 16.28 18.49
CA TYR A 308 4.92 15.48 17.90
C TYR A 308 4.97 15.62 16.38
N VAL A 309 4.99 14.50 15.67
CA VAL A 309 4.96 14.48 14.20
C VAL A 309 3.81 13.62 13.72
N ASN A 310 2.98 14.21 12.89
CA ASN A 310 1.88 13.53 12.20
C ASN A 310 2.08 13.62 10.67
N VAL A 311 1.53 12.65 9.94
CA VAL A 311 1.56 12.61 8.48
C VAL A 311 0.13 12.62 7.96
N GLY A 312 -0.17 13.55 7.06
CA GLY A 312 -1.48 13.69 6.43
C GLY A 312 -1.91 12.38 5.76
N GLY A 313 -3.19 12.01 5.95
CA GLY A 313 -3.74 10.78 5.41
C GLY A 313 -3.18 9.48 5.99
N GLY A 314 -2.28 9.55 6.99
CA GLY A 314 -1.81 8.39 7.76
C GLY A 314 -0.91 7.41 6.99
N ILE A 315 -0.33 7.80 5.87
CA ILE A 315 0.65 6.99 5.14
C ILE A 315 1.95 6.87 5.92
N ARG A 316 2.56 5.68 5.92
CA ARG A 316 3.88 5.48 6.52
C ARG A 316 4.98 5.95 5.59
N ILE A 317 5.92 6.73 6.10
CA ILE A 317 7.01 7.31 5.32
C ILE A 317 8.32 6.59 5.64
N SER A 318 8.90 5.94 4.63
CA SER A 318 10.25 5.33 4.66
C SER A 318 11.26 6.11 3.80
N GLU A 319 10.78 6.85 2.80
CA GLU A 319 11.62 7.59 1.84
C GLU A 319 12.48 8.66 2.50
N VAL A 320 13.79 8.70 2.14
CA VAL A 320 14.76 9.66 2.70
C VAL A 320 14.57 11.08 2.18
N GLY A 321 13.99 11.26 1.01
CA GLY A 321 13.69 12.58 0.43
C GLY A 321 12.77 13.46 1.28
N VAL A 322 12.19 12.88 2.34
CA VAL A 322 11.31 13.56 3.29
C VAL A 322 12.09 14.17 4.48
N ASP A 323 13.40 14.01 4.59
CA ASP A 323 14.19 14.57 5.69
C ASP A 323 14.17 16.10 5.69
N LEU A 324 14.33 16.74 4.54
CA LEU A 324 14.32 18.20 4.44
C LEU A 324 12.94 18.78 4.79
N PRO A 325 11.81 18.32 4.25
CA PRO A 325 10.49 18.81 4.68
C PRO A 325 10.20 18.52 6.16
N LEU A 326 10.66 17.41 6.72
CA LEU A 326 10.57 17.14 8.16
C LEU A 326 11.37 18.17 8.97
N CYS A 327 12.61 18.46 8.58
CA CYS A 327 13.42 19.50 9.23
C CYS A 327 12.73 20.87 9.15
N LEU A 328 12.23 21.27 7.99
CA LEU A 328 11.59 22.58 7.85
C LEU A 328 10.24 22.66 8.58
N SER A 329 9.49 21.57 8.70
CA SER A 329 8.26 21.52 9.52
C SER A 329 8.58 21.70 11.01
N LEU A 330 9.60 20.99 11.54
CA LEU A 330 10.07 21.13 12.92
C LEU A 330 10.59 22.56 13.19
N TYR A 331 11.36 23.10 12.27
CA TYR A 331 11.87 24.47 12.36
C TYR A 331 10.73 25.49 12.37
N SER A 332 9.79 25.38 11.45
CA SER A 332 8.57 26.20 11.36
C SER A 332 7.77 26.18 12.69
N ALA A 333 7.53 24.98 13.23
CA ALA A 333 6.84 24.82 14.51
C ALA A 333 7.58 25.50 15.66
N ARG A 334 8.92 25.40 15.68
CA ARG A 334 9.73 25.94 16.77
C ARG A 334 9.84 27.46 16.75
N ILE A 335 9.95 28.06 15.55
CA ILE A 335 10.03 29.53 15.40
C ILE A 335 8.65 30.18 15.29
N ASN A 336 7.58 29.37 15.28
CA ASN A 336 6.19 29.79 15.12
C ASN A 336 5.94 30.65 13.85
N GLN A 337 6.57 30.25 12.73
CA GLN A 337 6.40 30.91 11.43
C GLN A 337 5.95 29.88 10.39
N PRO A 338 4.88 30.12 9.61
CA PRO A 338 4.45 29.22 8.57
C PRO A 338 5.42 29.22 7.39
N ILE A 339 5.53 28.07 6.71
CA ILE A 339 6.11 27.99 5.38
C ILE A 339 5.11 28.65 4.43
N PRO A 340 5.55 29.47 3.45
CA PRO A 340 4.64 30.10 2.49
C PRO A 340 3.73 29.06 1.80
N PRO A 341 2.46 29.39 1.54
CA PRO A 341 1.54 28.49 0.90
C PRO A 341 2.03 28.06 -0.49
N LEU A 342 1.54 26.93 -0.99
CA LEU A 342 1.93 26.35 -2.27
C LEU A 342 3.45 26.13 -2.44
N THR A 343 4.15 25.87 -1.31
CA THR A 343 5.56 25.49 -1.28
C THR A 343 5.67 23.99 -1.00
N ALA A 344 6.26 23.25 -1.93
CA ALA A 344 6.66 21.86 -1.75
C ALA A 344 8.16 21.78 -1.44
N ILE A 345 8.58 20.76 -0.70
CA ILE A 345 9.95 20.63 -0.20
C ILE A 345 10.39 19.18 -0.36
N VAL A 346 11.60 18.94 -0.86
CA VAL A 346 12.18 17.61 -0.98
C VAL A 346 13.69 17.66 -0.81
N GLY A 347 14.25 16.66 -0.13
CA GLY A 347 15.69 16.51 0.02
C GLY A 347 16.05 15.53 1.13
N GLU A 348 17.12 14.79 0.96
CA GLU A 348 17.74 13.98 2.02
C GLU A 348 18.70 14.85 2.82
N ILE A 349 18.74 14.71 4.13
CA ILE A 349 19.61 15.49 5.02
C ILE A 349 20.69 14.61 5.64
N SER A 350 21.96 14.98 5.44
CA SER A 350 23.09 14.37 6.12
C SER A 350 23.24 14.89 7.56
N LEU A 351 24.01 14.19 8.39
CA LEU A 351 24.35 14.66 9.74
C LEU A 351 25.22 15.95 9.73
N ALA A 352 25.84 16.27 8.60
CA ALA A 352 26.56 17.53 8.36
C ALA A 352 25.63 18.66 7.89
N ALA A 353 24.30 18.44 7.86
CA ALA A 353 23.30 19.38 7.35
C ALA A 353 23.42 19.71 5.85
N GLU A 354 24.02 18.84 5.06
CA GLU A 354 24.03 18.94 3.60
C GLU A 354 22.71 18.40 3.05
N VAL A 355 22.21 19.02 1.99
CA VAL A 355 21.04 18.55 1.25
C VAL A 355 21.52 17.69 0.09
N HIS A 356 21.22 16.39 0.18
CA HIS A 356 21.61 15.43 -0.83
C HIS A 356 20.54 15.24 -1.90
N PRO A 357 20.96 14.93 -3.14
CA PRO A 357 20.07 14.70 -4.26
C PRO A 357 19.13 13.50 -4.01
N VAL A 358 17.89 13.63 -4.46
CA VAL A 358 16.87 12.58 -4.41
C VAL A 358 16.63 11.94 -5.77
N GLY A 359 16.11 10.71 -5.77
CA GLY A 359 15.69 10.04 -6.99
C GLY A 359 14.45 10.69 -7.63
N HIS A 360 14.32 10.56 -8.95
CA HIS A 360 13.13 10.97 -9.71
C HIS A 360 12.72 12.44 -9.53
N LEU A 361 13.70 13.35 -9.43
CA LEU A 361 13.44 14.77 -9.24
C LEU A 361 12.58 15.36 -10.37
N ASP A 362 12.79 14.92 -11.61
CA ASP A 362 11.98 15.29 -12.77
C ASP A 362 10.48 14.99 -12.62
N ARG A 363 10.17 13.82 -12.08
CA ARG A 363 8.77 13.42 -11.80
C ARG A 363 8.17 14.21 -10.66
N ARG A 364 8.97 14.53 -9.63
CA ARG A 364 8.52 15.35 -8.49
C ARG A 364 8.20 16.77 -8.93
N ILE A 365 9.06 17.37 -9.77
CA ILE A 365 8.83 18.71 -10.35
C ILE A 365 7.50 18.72 -11.11
N ARG A 366 7.27 17.73 -11.99
CA ARG A 366 6.01 17.64 -12.75
C ARG A 366 4.79 17.51 -11.84
N ALA A 367 4.81 16.60 -10.87
CA ALA A 367 3.70 16.39 -9.96
C ALA A 367 3.38 17.64 -9.13
N VAL A 368 4.41 18.33 -8.64
CA VAL A 368 4.27 19.60 -7.89
C VAL A 368 3.64 20.69 -8.76
N GLN A 369 4.07 20.79 -10.01
CA GLN A 369 3.55 21.76 -10.99
C GLN A 369 2.09 21.45 -11.38
N GLU A 370 1.76 20.19 -11.66
CA GLU A 370 0.40 19.74 -12.00
C GLU A 370 -0.59 19.99 -10.86
N MET A 371 -0.11 19.94 -9.62
CA MET A 371 -0.90 20.25 -8.43
C MET A 371 -1.00 21.73 -8.09
N GLY A 372 -0.46 22.63 -8.95
CA GLY A 372 -0.57 24.07 -8.81
C GLY A 372 0.32 24.68 -7.74
N PHE A 373 1.35 23.98 -7.27
CA PHE A 373 2.35 24.56 -6.36
C PHE A 373 3.22 25.55 -7.12
N SER A 374 3.51 26.68 -6.49
CA SER A 374 4.29 27.79 -7.09
C SER A 374 5.74 27.80 -6.65
N ARG A 375 6.12 26.94 -5.68
CA ARG A 375 7.50 26.84 -5.17
C ARG A 375 7.87 25.39 -4.89
N LEU A 376 9.09 25.01 -5.28
CA LEU A 376 9.70 23.72 -4.90
C LEU A 376 11.12 23.97 -4.37
N ILE A 377 11.35 23.70 -3.09
CA ILE A 377 12.69 23.69 -2.50
C ILE A 377 13.25 22.28 -2.65
N SER A 378 14.35 22.13 -3.35
CA SER A 378 14.93 20.84 -3.69
C SER A 378 16.46 20.88 -3.71
N PRO A 379 17.15 19.73 -3.64
CA PRO A 379 18.57 19.68 -3.98
C PRO A 379 18.79 20.07 -5.46
N PRO A 380 20.01 20.47 -5.83
CA PRO A 380 20.36 20.63 -7.23
C PRO A 380 20.24 19.29 -7.97
N PRO A 381 19.86 19.29 -9.26
CA PRO A 381 19.73 18.07 -10.03
C PRO A 381 21.09 17.35 -10.18
N LYS A 382 21.08 16.02 -10.09
CA LYS A 382 22.28 15.21 -10.37
C LYS A 382 22.70 15.28 -11.84
N GLU A 383 21.72 15.36 -12.73
CA GLU A 383 21.95 15.40 -14.16
C GLU A 383 22.03 16.86 -14.63
N GLN A 384 23.16 17.27 -15.19
CA GLN A 384 23.36 18.62 -15.74
C GLN A 384 22.39 18.97 -16.89
N LYS A 385 21.69 17.99 -17.45
CA LYS A 385 20.73 18.18 -18.55
C LYS A 385 19.30 18.47 -18.08
N LEU A 386 18.99 18.29 -16.79
CA LEU A 386 17.64 18.59 -16.30
C LEU A 386 17.46 20.11 -16.20
N GLN A 387 16.64 20.66 -17.08
CA GLN A 387 16.22 22.06 -16.98
C GLN A 387 15.30 22.20 -15.77
N VAL A 388 15.74 22.96 -14.79
CA VAL A 388 15.00 23.24 -13.55
C VAL A 388 14.11 24.45 -13.80
N PRO A 389 12.76 24.34 -13.68
CA PRO A 389 11.85 25.48 -13.84
C PRO A 389 12.11 26.57 -12.81
N GLU A 390 11.72 27.81 -13.13
CA GLU A 390 11.93 29.00 -12.27
C GLU A 390 11.30 28.89 -10.87
N PHE A 391 10.24 28.12 -10.71
CA PHE A 391 9.62 27.88 -9.41
C PHE A 391 10.40 26.90 -8.51
N CYS A 392 11.46 26.29 -9.01
CA CYS A 392 12.35 25.43 -8.22
C CYS A 392 13.51 26.26 -7.64
N TYR A 393 13.72 26.10 -6.35
CA TYR A 393 14.77 26.75 -5.56
C TYR A 393 15.80 25.69 -5.13
N PRO A 394 16.90 25.52 -5.88
CA PRO A 394 17.94 24.56 -5.51
C PRO A 394 18.65 25.00 -4.23
N VAL A 395 18.84 24.07 -3.31
CA VAL A 395 19.52 24.28 -2.02
C VAL A 395 20.51 23.16 -1.74
N SER A 396 21.68 23.49 -1.22
CA SER A 396 22.77 22.56 -0.93
C SER A 396 22.98 22.31 0.57
N SER A 397 22.35 23.12 1.42
CA SER A 397 22.45 23.02 2.87
C SER A 397 21.12 23.30 3.58
N LEU A 398 20.98 22.77 4.79
CA LEU A 398 19.82 23.02 5.64
C LEU A 398 19.67 24.52 5.98
N THR A 399 20.79 25.24 6.15
CA THR A 399 20.79 26.68 6.41
C THR A 399 20.26 27.47 5.23
N GLU A 400 20.66 27.11 4.01
CA GLU A 400 20.14 27.72 2.78
C GLU A 400 18.64 27.40 2.61
N ALA A 401 18.25 26.13 2.85
CA ALA A 401 16.86 25.71 2.78
C ALA A 401 15.96 26.44 3.80
N ALA A 402 16.43 26.64 5.02
CA ALA A 402 15.70 27.41 6.03
C ALA A 402 15.53 28.87 5.61
N ARG A 403 16.58 29.52 5.06
CA ARG A 403 16.48 30.89 4.55
C ARG A 403 15.45 30.95 3.40
N THR A 404 15.61 30.11 2.40
CA THR A 404 14.71 30.05 1.23
C THR A 404 13.27 29.72 1.62
N GLY A 405 13.07 28.82 2.58
CA GLY A 405 11.77 28.33 3.00
C GLY A 405 10.90 29.37 3.72
N PHE A 406 11.49 30.45 4.28
CA PHE A 406 10.79 31.47 5.04
C PHE A 406 10.94 32.89 4.47
N GLN A 407 11.59 33.01 3.30
CA GLN A 407 11.56 34.25 2.51
C GLN A 407 10.24 34.30 1.71
N THR A 408 9.50 35.40 1.92
CA THR A 408 8.31 35.75 1.12
C THR A 408 8.69 36.33 -0.22
#